data_b618f9f595aa396f2870dfbee587fe65
#
_entry.id   b618f9f595aa396f2870dfbee587fe65
#
_cell.length_a   1.000
_cell.length_b   1.000
_cell.length_c   1.000
_cell.angle_alpha   90.00
_cell.angle_beta   90.00
_cell.angle_gamma   90.00
#
_symmetry.space_group_name_H-M   'P 1'
#
loop_
_entity.id
_entity.type
_entity.pdbx_description
1 polymer ?
#
loop_
_entity_poly.entity_id
_entity_poly.type
_entity_poly.pdbx_seq_one_letter_code
_entity_poly.pdbx_strand_id
1 'polypeptide(L)'
;LMIRRPPRSTLFPYTTLFRSATKRMKRALVSVFHKDGLDEILKKLHSEGVSFVSTGGTQSFIESLGLPCDAVEDLTSYPSILGGRVKTLHPKVFGGILARRENENDQKQLAEYEIPEIDLVIVDLYPFEETVASGAEEQAIIEKIDIGGISLIRAAAKNFKDVVIVASKAQYQPLMDLLNEKGAET
;
A
#
# COMPACT_ATOMS: atom_id res chain seq x y z
N LEU A 1 40.61 19.95 0.99
CA LEU A 1 39.98 18.79 0.28
C LEU A 1 38.55 19.21 -0.10
N MET A 2 38.35 19.68 -1.35
CA MET A 2 37.00 19.99 -1.85
C MET A 2 36.28 18.67 -2.18
N ILE A 3 35.30 18.32 -1.37
CA ILE A 3 34.38 17.23 -1.70
C ILE A 3 33.46 17.75 -2.80
N ARG A 4 33.70 17.34 -4.03
CA ARG A 4 32.76 17.59 -5.14
C ARG A 4 31.45 16.91 -4.81
N ARG A 5 30.34 17.70 -4.72
CA ARG A 5 29.00 17.15 -4.71
C ARG A 5 28.84 16.28 -5.95
N PRO A 6 28.33 15.05 -5.83
CA PRO A 6 28.01 14.27 -7.01
C PRO A 6 27.00 15.06 -7.86
N PRO A 7 27.06 14.98 -9.19
CA PRO A 7 26.08 15.62 -10.04
C PRO A 7 24.71 15.15 -9.58
N ARG A 8 23.76 16.11 -9.51
CA ARG A 8 22.34 15.78 -9.24
C ARG A 8 22.00 14.66 -10.19
N SER A 9 21.79 13.49 -9.64
CA SER A 9 21.42 12.27 -10.32
C SER A 9 20.33 12.64 -11.32
N THR A 10 20.63 12.46 -12.59
CA THR A 10 19.63 12.21 -13.57
C THR A 10 18.72 11.15 -12.96
N LEU A 11 17.52 11.56 -12.60
CA LEU A 11 16.42 10.66 -12.27
C LEU A 11 16.53 9.49 -13.24
N PHE A 12 16.72 8.29 -12.70
CA PHE A 12 16.57 7.09 -13.49
C PHE A 12 15.25 7.25 -14.25
N PRO A 13 15.26 7.19 -15.56
CA PRO A 13 14.00 7.22 -16.29
C PRO A 13 13.23 5.99 -15.84
N TYR A 14 12.23 6.20 -14.99
CA TYR A 14 11.31 5.15 -14.51
C TYR A 14 10.73 4.33 -15.67
N THR A 15 10.75 4.88 -16.86
CA THR A 15 10.19 4.29 -18.08
C THR A 15 11.04 3.22 -18.74
N THR A 16 12.33 3.05 -18.42
CA THR A 16 13.22 2.15 -19.17
C THR A 16 13.53 0.83 -18.46
N LEU A 17 13.24 0.70 -17.17
CA LEU A 17 13.49 -0.53 -16.42
C LEU A 17 12.31 -1.51 -16.37
N PHE A 18 11.15 -1.14 -16.89
CA PHE A 18 9.90 -1.91 -16.76
C PHE A 18 9.35 -2.41 -18.12
N ARG A 19 10.20 -3.00 -18.94
CA ARG A 19 9.76 -3.84 -20.06
C ARG A 19 9.79 -5.31 -19.66
N SER A 20 9.11 -5.67 -18.59
CA SER A 20 8.61 -7.03 -18.41
C SER A 20 7.09 -6.98 -18.56
N ALA A 21 6.48 -8.08 -18.96
CA ALA A 21 5.07 -8.20 -19.32
C ALA A 21 4.14 -7.29 -18.48
N THR A 22 3.26 -6.55 -19.15
CA THR A 22 2.22 -5.73 -18.54
C THR A 22 1.53 -6.52 -17.43
N LYS A 23 1.56 -6.05 -16.20
CA LYS A 23 0.94 -6.70 -15.05
C LYS A 23 -0.35 -5.99 -14.74
N ARG A 24 -1.41 -6.75 -14.48
CA ARG A 24 -2.71 -6.19 -14.10
C ARG A 24 -2.87 -6.21 -12.59
N MET A 25 -3.14 -5.06 -12.00
CA MET A 25 -3.55 -4.95 -10.62
C MET A 25 -4.92 -5.59 -10.42
N LYS A 26 -5.03 -6.53 -9.50
CA LYS A 26 -6.27 -7.25 -9.16
C LYS A 26 -6.73 -6.96 -7.74
N ARG A 27 -5.80 -6.73 -6.83
CA ARG A 27 -6.09 -6.48 -5.41
C ARG A 27 -5.24 -5.37 -4.85
N ALA A 28 -5.89 -4.42 -4.16
CA ALA A 28 -5.26 -3.31 -3.48
C ALA A 28 -5.43 -3.43 -1.96
N LEU A 29 -4.33 -3.30 -1.21
CA LEU A 29 -4.36 -3.07 0.22
C LEU A 29 -4.33 -1.56 0.48
N VAL A 30 -5.35 -1.05 1.15
CA VAL A 30 -5.49 0.38 1.43
C VAL A 30 -5.47 0.62 2.93
N SER A 31 -4.54 1.42 3.40
CA SER A 31 -4.39 1.78 4.82
C SER A 31 -3.96 3.24 4.93
N VAL A 32 -4.90 4.15 5.09
CA VAL A 32 -4.64 5.60 5.07
C VAL A 32 -5.22 6.29 6.29
N PHE A 33 -4.54 7.30 6.78
CA PHE A 33 -5.03 8.16 7.85
C PHE A 33 -6.01 9.20 7.28
N HIS A 34 -5.58 10.01 6.31
CA HIS A 34 -6.43 11.01 5.63
C HIS A 34 -7.16 10.37 4.45
N LYS A 35 -8.44 10.72 4.28
CA LYS A 35 -9.29 10.16 3.21
C LYS A 35 -9.49 11.11 2.03
N ASP A 36 -8.99 12.35 2.13
CA ASP A 36 -9.19 13.38 1.11
C ASP A 36 -8.60 12.95 -0.24
N GLY A 37 -9.41 12.96 -1.28
CA GLY A 37 -9.02 12.60 -2.64
C GLY A 37 -8.83 11.10 -2.88
N LEU A 38 -9.11 10.26 -1.88
CA LEU A 38 -9.02 8.81 -2.02
C LEU A 38 -10.24 8.22 -2.76
N ASP A 39 -11.40 8.85 -2.63
CA ASP A 39 -12.67 8.35 -3.18
C ASP A 39 -12.66 8.22 -4.70
N GLU A 40 -12.08 9.17 -5.43
CA GLU A 40 -11.96 9.11 -6.89
C GLU A 40 -11.04 7.96 -7.33
N ILE A 41 -9.93 7.75 -6.62
CA ILE A 41 -8.98 6.65 -6.85
C ILE A 41 -9.67 5.31 -6.66
N LEU A 42 -10.40 5.15 -5.54
CA LEU A 42 -11.09 3.90 -5.22
C LEU A 42 -12.17 3.57 -6.26
N LYS A 43 -12.98 4.56 -6.65
CA LYS A 43 -13.99 4.40 -7.71
C LYS A 43 -13.36 4.00 -9.04
N LYS A 44 -12.25 4.64 -9.41
CA LYS A 44 -11.52 4.32 -10.64
C LYS A 44 -10.93 2.91 -10.58
N LEU A 45 -10.24 2.53 -9.52
CA LEU A 45 -9.71 1.19 -9.32
C LEU A 45 -10.82 0.12 -9.37
N HIS A 46 -11.94 0.37 -8.71
CA HIS A 46 -13.09 -0.54 -8.73
C HIS A 46 -13.67 -0.71 -10.14
N SER A 47 -13.79 0.37 -10.91
CA SER A 47 -14.26 0.32 -12.30
C SER A 47 -13.33 -0.50 -13.22
N GLU A 48 -12.06 -0.60 -12.85
CA GLU A 48 -11.05 -1.44 -13.52
C GLU A 48 -11.03 -2.90 -12.99
N GLY A 49 -11.90 -3.24 -12.04
CA GLY A 49 -12.03 -4.58 -11.48
C GLY A 49 -11.05 -4.91 -10.36
N VAL A 50 -10.45 -3.90 -9.72
CA VAL A 50 -9.56 -4.08 -8.57
C VAL A 50 -10.40 -4.27 -7.31
N SER A 51 -10.13 -5.32 -6.55
CA SER A 51 -10.72 -5.59 -5.23
C SER A 51 -9.93 -4.91 -4.13
N PHE A 52 -10.59 -4.64 -3.00
CA PHE A 52 -9.97 -3.94 -1.87
C PHE A 52 -9.84 -4.83 -0.64
N VAL A 53 -8.72 -4.68 0.05
CA VAL A 53 -8.49 -5.21 1.40
C VAL A 53 -8.11 -4.03 2.28
N SER A 54 -8.74 -3.90 3.44
CA SER A 54 -8.47 -2.79 4.35
C SER A 54 -8.79 -3.13 5.80
N THR A 55 -8.60 -2.21 6.70
CA THR A 55 -8.90 -2.37 8.12
C THR A 55 -9.38 -1.06 8.75
N GLY A 56 -10.17 -1.17 9.80
CA GLY A 56 -10.63 -0.06 10.62
C GLY A 56 -11.32 1.05 9.84
N GLY A 57 -10.97 2.30 10.13
CA GLY A 57 -11.62 3.46 9.53
C GLY A 57 -11.46 3.60 8.01
N THR A 58 -10.42 2.99 7.42
CA THR A 58 -10.28 2.99 5.95
C THR A 58 -11.25 2.00 5.31
N GLN A 59 -11.46 0.83 5.90
CA GLN A 59 -12.49 -0.11 5.44
C GLN A 59 -13.88 0.55 5.48
N SER A 60 -14.26 1.12 6.62
CA SER A 60 -15.56 1.81 6.76
C SER A 60 -15.73 2.94 5.74
N PHE A 61 -14.66 3.64 5.41
CA PHE A 61 -14.69 4.68 4.36
C PHE A 61 -14.96 4.07 2.98
N ILE A 62 -14.28 2.99 2.60
CA ILE A 62 -14.49 2.30 1.31
C ILE A 62 -15.94 1.81 1.21
N GLU A 63 -16.43 1.17 2.25
CA GLU A 63 -17.82 0.67 2.32
C GLU A 63 -18.86 1.81 2.25
N SER A 64 -18.57 2.97 2.85
CA SER A 64 -19.45 4.16 2.77
C SER A 64 -19.59 4.71 1.34
N LEU A 65 -18.65 4.42 0.46
CA LEU A 65 -18.72 4.76 -0.96
C LEU A 65 -19.53 3.72 -1.78
N GLY A 66 -20.08 2.70 -1.12
CA GLY A 66 -20.78 1.60 -1.78
C GLY A 66 -19.85 0.60 -2.47
N LEU A 67 -18.56 0.60 -2.13
CA LEU A 67 -17.57 -0.30 -2.71
C LEU A 67 -17.33 -1.50 -1.78
N PRO A 68 -17.25 -2.74 -2.31
CA PRO A 68 -16.93 -3.92 -1.51
C PRO A 68 -15.48 -3.85 -1.02
N CYS A 69 -15.26 -4.26 0.23
CA CYS A 69 -13.94 -4.27 0.85
C CYS A 69 -13.82 -5.46 1.80
N ASP A 70 -12.82 -6.31 1.56
CA ASP A 70 -12.50 -7.40 2.47
C ASP A 70 -11.77 -6.85 3.72
N ALA A 71 -12.12 -7.33 4.90
CA ALA A 71 -11.37 -6.99 6.10
C ALA A 71 -10.02 -7.74 6.13
N VAL A 72 -8.97 -7.08 6.60
CA VAL A 72 -7.67 -7.74 6.83
C VAL A 72 -7.82 -8.87 7.84
N GLU A 73 -8.70 -8.72 8.81
CA GLU A 73 -9.03 -9.71 9.82
C GLU A 73 -9.60 -11.01 9.20
N ASP A 74 -10.42 -10.89 8.15
CA ASP A 74 -10.95 -12.04 7.41
C ASP A 74 -9.85 -12.72 6.58
N LEU A 75 -9.01 -11.92 5.92
CA LEU A 75 -7.87 -12.40 5.15
C LEU A 75 -6.88 -13.19 6.02
N THR A 76 -6.60 -12.69 7.20
CA THR A 76 -5.60 -13.25 8.11
C THR A 76 -6.19 -14.35 8.99
N SER A 77 -7.50 -14.39 9.16
CA SER A 77 -8.22 -15.18 10.17
C SER A 77 -7.72 -14.87 11.59
N TYR A 78 -7.27 -13.62 11.81
CA TYR A 78 -6.70 -13.17 13.06
C TYR A 78 -7.30 -11.81 13.46
N PRO A 79 -7.77 -11.67 14.71
CA PRO A 79 -8.39 -10.42 15.14
C PRO A 79 -7.37 -9.28 15.26
N SER A 80 -7.87 -8.06 15.13
CA SER A 80 -7.09 -6.88 15.51
C SER A 80 -6.90 -6.85 17.03
N ILE A 81 -5.67 -6.91 17.48
CA ILE A 81 -5.33 -6.98 18.91
C ILE A 81 -4.53 -5.77 19.39
N LEU A 82 -4.34 -5.66 20.70
CA LEU A 82 -3.57 -4.59 21.35
C LEU A 82 -4.05 -3.19 20.93
N GLY A 83 -5.36 -2.98 20.92
CA GLY A 83 -5.94 -1.69 20.54
C GLY A 83 -5.74 -1.35 19.05
N GLY A 84 -5.53 -2.37 18.19
CA GLY A 84 -5.29 -2.18 16.77
C GLY A 84 -3.83 -1.93 16.38
N ARG A 85 -2.90 -2.05 17.31
CA ARG A 85 -1.46 -1.94 17.00
C ARG A 85 -0.93 -3.12 16.19
N VAL A 86 -1.62 -4.27 16.24
CA VAL A 86 -1.31 -5.46 15.44
C VAL A 86 -2.54 -5.84 14.64
N LYS A 87 -2.48 -5.61 13.33
CA LYS A 87 -3.53 -5.92 12.36
C LYS A 87 -2.91 -6.46 11.07
N THR A 88 -2.14 -5.61 10.38
CA THR A 88 -1.52 -5.90 9.08
C THR A 88 -0.19 -6.62 9.19
N LEU A 89 0.42 -6.66 10.39
CA LEU A 89 1.69 -7.36 10.63
C LEU A 89 1.47 -8.88 10.71
N HIS A 90 1.12 -9.47 9.59
CA HIS A 90 0.76 -10.88 9.50
C HIS A 90 1.39 -11.54 8.25
N PRO A 91 1.85 -12.80 8.31
CA PRO A 91 2.45 -13.50 7.17
C PRO A 91 1.59 -13.51 5.92
N LYS A 92 0.27 -13.64 6.02
CA LYS A 92 -0.63 -13.59 4.85
C LYS A 92 -0.61 -12.24 4.14
N VAL A 93 -0.54 -11.12 4.88
CA VAL A 93 -0.44 -9.78 4.29
C VAL A 93 0.91 -9.58 3.64
N PHE A 94 1.99 -9.81 4.39
CA PHE A 94 3.36 -9.61 3.89
C PHE A 94 3.75 -10.61 2.82
N GLY A 95 3.27 -11.85 2.90
CA GLY A 95 3.44 -12.85 1.85
C GLY A 95 2.79 -12.43 0.53
N GLY A 96 1.57 -11.90 0.59
CA GLY A 96 0.87 -11.38 -0.60
C GLY A 96 1.59 -10.22 -1.28
N ILE A 97 2.30 -9.38 -0.49
CA ILE A 97 3.10 -8.25 -1.00
C ILE A 97 4.48 -8.72 -1.50
N LEU A 98 5.16 -9.59 -0.74
CA LEU A 98 6.58 -9.91 -0.95
C LEU A 98 6.82 -11.07 -1.91
N ALA A 99 5.82 -11.89 -2.23
CA ALA A 99 5.97 -13.03 -3.12
C ALA A 99 6.37 -12.57 -4.53
N ARG A 100 7.43 -13.20 -5.06
CA ARG A 100 7.90 -12.97 -6.42
C ARG A 100 7.01 -13.74 -7.39
N ARG A 101 6.32 -13.03 -8.27
CA ARG A 101 5.29 -13.61 -9.16
C ARG A 101 5.86 -14.63 -10.15
N GLU A 102 7.13 -14.52 -10.51
CA GLU A 102 7.83 -15.40 -11.44
C GLU A 102 8.52 -16.59 -10.73
N ASN A 103 8.48 -16.64 -9.38
CA ASN A 103 9.17 -17.68 -8.63
C ASN A 103 8.20 -18.82 -8.29
N GLU A 104 8.40 -19.99 -8.89
CA GLU A 104 7.52 -21.16 -8.70
C GLU A 104 7.39 -21.59 -7.24
N ASN A 105 8.47 -21.48 -6.45
CA ASN A 105 8.42 -21.84 -5.05
C ASN A 105 7.57 -20.89 -4.22
N ASP A 106 7.67 -19.57 -4.51
CA ASP A 106 6.82 -18.56 -3.88
C ASP A 106 5.34 -18.82 -4.24
N GLN A 107 5.04 -19.12 -5.52
CA GLN A 107 3.68 -19.44 -5.97
C GLN A 107 3.11 -20.69 -5.28
N LYS A 108 3.90 -21.75 -5.11
CA LYS A 108 3.50 -22.94 -4.35
C LYS A 108 3.17 -22.61 -2.90
N GLN A 109 3.98 -21.78 -2.24
CA GLN A 109 3.73 -21.35 -0.86
C GLN A 109 2.51 -20.44 -0.75
N LEU A 110 2.27 -19.52 -1.71
CA LEU A 110 1.04 -18.74 -1.72
C LEU A 110 -0.21 -19.64 -1.77
N ALA A 111 -0.18 -20.69 -2.62
CA ALA A 111 -1.27 -21.63 -2.72
C ALA A 111 -1.40 -22.50 -1.46
N GLU A 112 -0.30 -23.03 -0.92
CA GLU A 112 -0.27 -23.88 0.28
C GLU A 112 -0.84 -23.18 1.52
N TYR A 113 -0.48 -21.91 1.71
CA TYR A 113 -0.87 -21.12 2.88
C TYR A 113 -2.09 -20.22 2.62
N GLU A 114 -2.73 -20.37 1.45
CA GLU A 114 -3.90 -19.56 1.06
C GLU A 114 -3.64 -18.05 1.16
N ILE A 115 -2.50 -17.62 0.62
CA ILE A 115 -2.09 -16.21 0.64
C ILE A 115 -2.48 -15.55 -0.68
N PRO A 116 -3.42 -14.59 -0.68
CA PRO A 116 -3.76 -13.87 -1.89
C PRO A 116 -2.68 -12.86 -2.26
N GLU A 117 -2.43 -12.71 -3.56
CA GLU A 117 -1.54 -11.69 -4.07
C GLU A 117 -2.11 -10.28 -3.83
N ILE A 118 -1.23 -9.34 -3.49
CA ILE A 118 -1.54 -7.91 -3.33
C ILE A 118 -0.67 -7.18 -4.35
N ASP A 119 -1.31 -6.48 -5.29
CA ASP A 119 -0.65 -5.85 -6.44
C ASP A 119 -0.45 -4.35 -6.27
N LEU A 120 -1.26 -3.74 -5.40
CA LEU A 120 -1.20 -2.31 -5.09
C LEU A 120 -1.28 -2.12 -3.58
N VAL A 121 -0.43 -1.27 -3.05
CA VAL A 121 -0.46 -0.85 -1.64
C VAL A 121 -0.59 0.67 -1.59
N ILE A 122 -1.65 1.17 -0.96
CA ILE A 122 -1.89 2.60 -0.74
C ILE A 122 -1.80 2.86 0.75
N VAL A 123 -0.83 3.64 1.16
CA VAL A 123 -0.58 4.00 2.56
C VAL A 123 -0.45 5.50 2.71
N ASP A 124 -1.13 6.04 3.71
CA ASP A 124 -0.88 7.38 4.23
C ASP A 124 -0.62 7.24 5.74
N LEU A 125 0.59 7.61 6.16
CA LEU A 125 1.04 7.41 7.54
C LEU A 125 0.29 8.33 8.52
N TYR A 126 0.30 7.96 9.79
CA TYR A 126 -0.19 8.82 10.85
C TYR A 126 0.58 10.15 10.87
N PRO A 127 -0.09 11.29 11.17
CA PRO A 127 0.51 12.63 11.14
C PRO A 127 1.39 12.88 12.38
N PHE A 128 2.51 12.17 12.49
CA PHE A 128 3.43 12.26 13.62
C PHE A 128 4.00 13.66 13.79
N GLU A 129 4.56 14.23 12.71
CA GLU A 129 5.20 15.55 12.74
C GLU A 129 4.20 16.65 13.11
N GLU A 130 2.99 16.61 12.54
CA GLU A 130 1.93 17.56 12.85
C GLU A 130 1.48 17.44 14.30
N THR A 131 1.40 16.21 14.84
CA THR A 131 1.03 15.98 16.23
C THR A 131 2.10 16.51 17.19
N VAL A 132 3.38 16.33 16.86
CA VAL A 132 4.49 16.94 17.63
C VAL A 132 4.39 18.47 17.58
N ALA A 133 4.22 19.05 16.40
CA ALA A 133 4.13 20.50 16.21
C ALA A 133 2.93 21.14 16.92
N SER A 134 1.85 20.38 17.13
CA SER A 134 0.67 20.86 17.87
C SER A 134 0.88 21.00 19.40
N GLY A 135 2.01 20.51 19.92
CA GLY A 135 2.27 20.49 21.36
C GLY A 135 1.41 19.47 22.11
N ALA A 136 1.00 18.40 21.44
CA ALA A 136 0.21 17.33 22.04
C ALA A 136 0.98 16.63 23.19
N GLU A 137 0.23 15.99 24.08
CA GLU A 137 0.78 15.17 25.16
C GLU A 137 1.63 14.01 24.62
N GLU A 138 2.68 13.62 25.36
CA GLU A 138 3.64 12.57 24.98
C GLU A 138 2.95 11.28 24.51
N GLN A 139 1.94 10.81 25.24
CA GLN A 139 1.21 9.61 24.88
C GLN A 139 0.50 9.72 23.53
N ALA A 140 -0.08 10.87 23.23
CA ALA A 140 -0.74 11.12 21.93
C ALA A 140 0.27 11.14 20.77
N ILE A 141 1.48 11.64 21.01
CA ILE A 141 2.58 11.63 20.05
C ILE A 141 3.05 10.19 19.81
N ILE A 142 3.26 9.41 20.86
CA ILE A 142 3.68 8.00 20.77
C ILE A 142 2.67 7.17 19.95
N GLU A 143 1.38 7.41 20.12
CA GLU A 143 0.33 6.70 19.34
C GLU A 143 0.34 7.04 17.84
N LYS A 144 1.06 8.09 17.43
CA LYS A 144 1.25 8.43 16.00
C LYS A 144 2.50 7.80 15.38
N ILE A 145 3.25 6.99 16.11
CA ILE A 145 4.34 6.19 15.55
C ILE A 145 3.70 5.03 14.76
N ASP A 146 3.71 5.15 13.44
CA ASP A 146 3.09 4.16 12.57
C ASP A 146 4.05 2.98 12.33
N ILE A 147 3.74 1.84 12.92
CA ILE A 147 4.51 0.60 12.74
C ILE A 147 4.05 -0.16 11.49
N GLY A 148 2.74 -0.29 11.31
CA GLY A 148 2.14 -1.06 10.23
C GLY A 148 2.34 -0.42 8.86
N GLY A 149 2.02 0.86 8.73
CA GLY A 149 2.09 1.59 7.47
C GLY A 149 3.50 1.64 6.89
N ILE A 150 4.50 2.01 7.71
CA ILE A 150 5.89 2.04 7.25
C ILE A 150 6.40 0.65 6.86
N SER A 151 5.96 -0.40 7.54
CA SER A 151 6.32 -1.78 7.21
C SER A 151 5.73 -2.21 5.86
N LEU A 152 4.48 -1.85 5.57
CA LEU A 152 3.81 -2.09 4.28
C LEU A 152 4.53 -1.35 3.14
N ILE A 153 4.90 -0.08 3.33
CA ILE A 153 5.66 0.72 2.36
C ILE A 153 6.98 0.01 2.03
N ARG A 154 7.71 -0.42 3.03
CA ARG A 154 9.00 -1.10 2.84
C ARG A 154 8.86 -2.44 2.13
N ALA A 155 7.82 -3.22 2.46
CA ALA A 155 7.56 -4.50 1.81
C ALA A 155 7.24 -4.32 0.32
N ALA A 156 6.32 -3.41 -0.01
CA ALA A 156 5.95 -3.12 -1.39
C ALA A 156 7.14 -2.57 -2.20
N ALA A 157 7.90 -1.64 -1.62
CA ALA A 157 9.11 -1.11 -2.25
C ALA A 157 10.18 -2.20 -2.51
N LYS A 158 10.30 -3.20 -1.61
CA LYS A 158 11.20 -4.33 -1.83
C LYS A 158 10.77 -5.18 -3.02
N ASN A 159 9.49 -5.30 -3.26
CA ASN A 159 8.93 -6.08 -4.37
C ASN A 159 8.38 -5.19 -5.51
N PHE A 160 9.03 -4.07 -5.78
CA PHE A 160 8.59 -3.06 -6.75
C PHE A 160 8.37 -3.59 -8.19
N LYS A 161 8.91 -4.75 -8.52
CA LYS A 161 8.69 -5.41 -9.80
C LYS A 161 7.27 -5.97 -9.96
N ASP A 162 6.65 -6.31 -8.85
CA ASP A 162 5.37 -7.00 -8.80
C ASP A 162 4.26 -6.19 -8.12
N VAL A 163 4.63 -5.17 -7.34
CA VAL A 163 3.70 -4.41 -6.50
C VAL A 163 3.89 -2.91 -6.69
N VAL A 164 2.81 -2.21 -6.96
CA VAL A 164 2.78 -0.74 -6.97
C VAL A 164 2.63 -0.23 -5.54
N ILE A 165 3.40 0.78 -5.17
CA ILE A 165 3.31 1.45 -3.87
C ILE A 165 2.96 2.92 -4.02
N VAL A 166 1.92 3.34 -3.32
CA VAL A 166 1.54 4.75 -3.11
C VAL A 166 1.75 5.03 -1.62
N ALA A 167 2.86 5.69 -1.30
CA ALA A 167 3.34 5.86 0.06
C ALA A 167 2.91 7.19 0.71
N SER A 168 2.21 8.03 -0.02
CA SER A 168 1.69 9.30 0.47
C SER A 168 0.61 9.87 -0.46
N LYS A 169 -0.21 10.77 0.07
CA LYS A 169 -1.22 11.51 -0.68
C LYS A 169 -0.65 12.27 -1.90
N ALA A 170 0.60 12.72 -1.83
CA ALA A 170 1.27 13.40 -2.96
C ALA A 170 1.40 12.52 -4.22
N GLN A 171 1.25 11.20 -4.08
CA GLN A 171 1.32 10.24 -5.19
C GLN A 171 -0.05 9.86 -5.76
N TYR A 172 -1.14 10.44 -5.27
CA TYR A 172 -2.48 10.15 -5.76
C TYR A 172 -2.67 10.59 -7.21
N GLN A 173 -2.19 11.78 -7.57
CA GLN A 173 -2.28 12.25 -8.95
C GLN A 173 -1.46 11.37 -9.92
N PRO A 174 -0.19 11.02 -9.67
CA PRO A 174 0.54 10.03 -10.46
C PRO A 174 -0.18 8.69 -10.64
N LEU A 175 -0.84 8.18 -9.60
CA LEU A 175 -1.64 6.96 -9.71
C LEU A 175 -2.87 7.17 -10.61
N MET A 176 -3.58 8.28 -10.46
CA MET A 176 -4.74 8.60 -11.31
C MET A 176 -4.33 8.76 -12.78
N ASP A 177 -3.19 9.39 -13.05
CA ASP A 177 -2.67 9.54 -14.41
C ASP A 177 -2.37 8.17 -15.03
N LEU A 178 -1.72 7.28 -14.26
CA LEU A 178 -1.48 5.89 -14.66
C LEU A 178 -2.78 5.14 -14.97
N LEU A 179 -3.76 5.22 -14.08
CA LEU A 179 -5.06 4.57 -14.24
C LEU A 179 -5.86 5.12 -15.43
N ASN A 180 -5.71 6.39 -15.74
CA ASN A 180 -6.36 7.00 -16.91
C ASN A 180 -5.67 6.61 -18.23
N GLU A 181 -4.35 6.43 -18.22
CA GLU A 181 -3.57 6.06 -19.40
C GLU A 181 -3.66 4.56 -19.71
N LYS A 182 -3.56 3.70 -18.68
CA LYS A 182 -3.36 2.25 -18.83
C LYS A 182 -4.41 1.39 -18.13
N GLY A 183 -5.38 2.01 -17.45
CA GLY A 183 -6.29 1.28 -16.59
C GLY A 183 -5.53 0.64 -15.41
N ALA A 184 -5.93 -0.59 -15.04
CA ALA A 184 -5.24 -1.34 -13.98
C ALA A 184 -3.94 -2.04 -14.45
N GLU A 185 -3.42 -1.73 -15.62
CA GLU A 185 -2.19 -2.32 -16.16
C GLU A 185 -0.96 -1.47 -15.80
N THR A 186 0.15 -2.12 -15.42
CA THR A 186 1.39 -1.47 -14.99
C THR A 186 2.62 -2.04 -15.70
#